data_820e99e7d2f0f6ddde9b51dbd746b7fc
#
_entry.id   820e99e7d2f0f6ddde9b51dbd746b7fc
#
_cell.length_a   1.000
_cell.length_b   1.000
_cell.length_c   1.000
_cell.angle_alpha   90.00
_cell.angle_beta   90.00
_cell.angle_gamma   90.00
#
_symmetry.space_group_name_H-M   'P 1'
#
loop_
_entity.id
_entity.type
_entity.pdbx_description
1 polymer ?
#
loop_
_entity_poly.entity_id
_entity_poly.type
_entity_poly.pdbx_seq_one_letter_code
_entity_poly.pdbx_strand_id
1 'polypeptide(L)'
;MKTLSIRNLQPKPMSEISKLEQNLIIKKIDKKTTNIQVTNNEMLISIVGQFDQNLKNLSKLTDTNVFFRGNSITCKGTPENISIFCKAIKFLTSKYLLTNIIEKEDIILSVKKNIESEESNVKSFKQLIKTPRKSVIARSEKQSDYIKSLKENDIVL
;
A
#
# COMPACT_ATOMS: atom_id res chain seq x y z
N MET A 1 3.55 -29.48 -33.02
CA MET A 1 3.52 -30.05 -31.77
C MET A 1 3.97 -29.28 -30.57
N LYS A 2 4.97 -28.46 -30.68
CA LYS A 2 5.49 -27.66 -29.58
C LYS A 2 4.81 -26.32 -29.39
N THR A 3 3.83 -26.08 -30.18
CA THR A 3 2.94 -24.92 -30.06
C THR A 3 2.06 -24.95 -28.82
N LEU A 4 2.00 -26.07 -28.11
CA LEU A 4 1.26 -26.17 -26.85
C LEU A 4 1.80 -25.30 -25.73
N SER A 5 3.10 -25.06 -25.70
CA SER A 5 3.72 -24.17 -24.70
C SER A 5 3.36 -22.69 -24.93
N ILE A 6 3.09 -22.31 -26.17
CA ILE A 6 2.69 -20.94 -26.52
C ILE A 6 1.24 -20.66 -26.12
N ARG A 7 0.36 -21.66 -26.16
CA ARG A 7 -1.04 -21.53 -25.74
C ARG A 7 -1.20 -21.34 -24.23
N ASN A 8 -0.23 -21.80 -23.47
CA ASN A 8 -0.22 -21.68 -22.01
C ASN A 8 0.42 -20.36 -21.54
N LEU A 9 0.90 -19.54 -22.48
CA LEU A 9 1.41 -18.19 -22.21
C LEU A 9 0.29 -17.14 -22.18
N GLN A 10 -0.88 -17.48 -21.66
CA GLN A 10 -1.82 -16.46 -21.26
C GLN A 10 -1.17 -15.58 -20.20
N PRO A 11 -1.27 -14.24 -20.30
CA PRO A 11 -0.72 -13.38 -19.27
C PRO A 11 -1.34 -13.79 -17.93
N LYS A 12 -0.52 -14.33 -17.04
CA LYS A 12 -0.94 -14.56 -15.67
C LYS A 12 -1.42 -13.22 -15.11
N PRO A 13 -2.53 -13.19 -14.36
CA PRO A 13 -2.91 -11.97 -13.67
C PRO A 13 -1.69 -11.50 -12.89
N MET A 14 -1.30 -10.25 -13.12
CA MET A 14 -0.13 -9.67 -12.46
C MET A 14 -0.28 -9.84 -10.96
N SER A 15 0.74 -10.41 -10.31
CA SER A 15 0.80 -10.48 -8.87
C SER A 15 0.73 -9.05 -8.30
N GLU A 16 0.22 -8.90 -7.09
CA GLU A 16 0.18 -7.60 -6.40
C GLU A 16 1.58 -6.96 -6.32
N ILE A 17 2.62 -7.78 -6.19
CA ILE A 17 4.02 -7.34 -6.18
C ILE A 17 4.40 -6.69 -7.51
N SER A 18 4.08 -7.30 -8.64
CA SER A 18 4.39 -6.72 -9.96
C SER A 18 3.62 -5.42 -10.22
N LYS A 19 2.39 -5.30 -9.75
CA LYS A 19 1.64 -4.04 -9.84
C LYS A 19 2.25 -2.94 -8.98
N LEU A 20 2.74 -3.28 -7.79
CA LEU A 20 3.47 -2.34 -6.94
C LEU A 20 4.75 -1.85 -7.61
N GLU A 21 5.55 -2.76 -8.15
CA GLU A 21 6.82 -2.44 -8.82
C GLU A 21 6.64 -1.56 -10.05
N GLN A 22 5.53 -1.69 -10.76
CA GLN A 22 5.21 -0.83 -11.90
C GLN A 22 4.80 0.58 -11.49
N ASN A 23 4.18 0.76 -10.33
CA ASN A 23 3.65 2.05 -9.90
C ASN A 23 4.56 2.79 -8.91
N LEU A 24 5.50 2.09 -8.30
CA LEU A 24 6.34 2.63 -7.25
C LEU A 24 7.81 2.27 -7.48
N ILE A 25 8.64 3.27 -7.69
CA ILE A 25 10.09 3.10 -7.86
C ILE A 25 10.80 3.71 -6.65
N ILE A 26 11.49 2.90 -5.88
CA ILE A 26 12.23 3.33 -4.70
C ILE A 26 13.72 3.30 -5.02
N LYS A 27 14.37 4.45 -4.93
CA LYS A 27 15.82 4.62 -5.15
C LYS A 27 16.48 5.12 -3.88
N LYS A 28 17.37 4.35 -3.32
CA LYS A 28 18.24 4.82 -2.23
C LYS A 28 19.31 5.74 -2.82
N ILE A 29 19.38 6.98 -2.36
CA ILE A 29 20.39 7.95 -2.75
C ILE A 29 21.61 7.76 -1.86
N ASP A 30 21.41 7.70 -0.55
CA ASP A 30 22.43 7.42 0.45
C ASP A 30 21.80 6.71 1.68
N LYS A 31 22.60 6.51 2.74
CA LYS A 31 22.14 5.84 3.98
C LYS A 31 21.00 6.59 4.69
N LYS A 32 20.89 7.90 4.49
CA LYS A 32 19.94 8.78 5.17
C LYS A 32 18.92 9.42 4.22
N THR A 33 18.95 9.08 2.93
CA THR A 33 18.08 9.68 1.92
C THR A 33 17.59 8.64 0.93
N THR A 34 16.30 8.59 0.76
CA THR A 34 15.63 7.72 -0.23
C THR A 34 14.66 8.55 -1.06
N ASN A 35 14.65 8.29 -2.34
CA ASN A 35 13.69 8.88 -3.29
C ASN A 35 12.67 7.84 -3.70
N ILE A 36 11.41 8.20 -3.66
CA ILE A 36 10.28 7.38 -4.07
C ILE A 36 9.58 8.08 -5.22
N GLN A 37 9.52 7.42 -6.35
CA GLN A 37 8.83 7.92 -7.53
C GLN A 37 7.53 7.14 -7.75
N VAL A 38 6.44 7.85 -7.89
CA VAL A 38 5.11 7.28 -8.15
C VAL A 38 4.74 7.57 -9.60
N THR A 39 4.47 6.53 -10.37
CA THR A 39 4.19 6.66 -11.81
C THR A 39 2.75 7.06 -12.11
N ASN A 40 1.81 6.69 -11.25
CA ASN A 40 0.39 7.01 -11.39
C ASN A 40 0.06 8.31 -10.63
N ASN A 41 -0.36 9.33 -11.36
CA ASN A 41 -0.66 10.65 -10.79
C ASN A 41 -1.87 10.67 -9.84
N GLU A 42 -2.93 9.94 -10.14
CA GLU A 42 -4.13 9.86 -9.29
C GLU A 42 -3.80 9.19 -7.95
N MET A 43 -3.02 8.12 -8.02
CA MET A 43 -2.52 7.44 -6.83
C MET A 43 -1.62 8.35 -6.01
N LEU A 44 -0.72 9.09 -6.65
CA LEU A 44 0.15 10.04 -5.99
C LEU A 44 -0.64 11.11 -5.23
N ILE A 45 -1.64 11.71 -5.88
CA ILE A 45 -2.51 12.72 -5.26
C ILE A 45 -3.24 12.14 -4.04
N SER A 46 -3.71 10.90 -4.14
CA SER A 46 -4.36 10.21 -3.03
C SER A 46 -3.43 9.92 -1.85
N ILE A 47 -2.19 9.53 -2.15
CA ILE A 47 -1.15 9.28 -1.12
C ILE A 47 -0.74 10.58 -0.45
N VAL A 48 -0.48 11.62 -1.22
CA VAL A 48 -0.06 12.94 -0.73
C VAL A 48 -1.17 13.61 0.09
N GLY A 49 -2.41 13.49 -0.38
CA GLY A 49 -3.57 14.10 0.22
C GLY A 49 -3.69 15.59 -0.06
N GLN A 50 -4.79 16.19 0.37
CA GLN A 50 -5.00 17.61 0.21
C GLN A 50 -3.96 18.42 0.99
N PHE A 51 -3.34 19.41 0.34
CA PHE A 51 -2.30 20.27 0.94
C PHE A 51 -1.14 19.47 1.57
N ASP A 52 -0.77 18.34 0.98
CA ASP A 52 0.30 17.46 1.46
C ASP A 52 0.06 16.90 2.88
N GLN A 53 -1.17 16.89 3.33
CA GLN A 53 -1.52 16.61 4.72
C GLN A 53 -1.21 15.16 5.11
N ASN A 54 -1.45 14.21 4.19
CA ASN A 54 -1.15 12.81 4.41
C ASN A 54 0.37 12.58 4.53
N LEU A 55 1.16 13.19 3.64
CA LEU A 55 2.61 13.13 3.71
C LEU A 55 3.17 13.77 4.98
N LYS A 56 2.64 14.92 5.39
CA LYS A 56 3.04 15.58 6.63
C LYS A 56 2.73 14.72 7.86
N ASN A 57 1.57 14.09 7.89
CA ASN A 57 1.21 13.17 8.98
C ASN A 57 2.12 11.95 8.99
N LEU A 58 2.38 11.35 7.82
CA LEU A 58 3.27 10.21 7.71
C LEU A 58 4.70 10.56 8.12
N SER A 59 5.20 11.73 7.71
CA SER A 59 6.50 12.28 8.12
C SER A 59 6.63 12.38 9.64
N LYS A 60 5.60 12.90 10.31
CA LYS A 60 5.57 12.99 11.78
C LYS A 60 5.53 11.62 12.45
N LEU A 61 4.70 10.70 11.95
CA LEU A 61 4.55 9.36 12.51
C LEU A 61 5.82 8.50 12.37
N THR A 62 6.60 8.75 11.34
CA THR A 62 7.85 7.99 11.08
C THR A 62 9.10 8.73 11.51
N ASP A 63 8.97 9.93 12.06
CA ASP A 63 10.09 10.81 12.43
C ASP A 63 11.10 10.97 11.27
N THR A 64 10.57 11.36 10.12
CA THR A 64 11.33 11.59 8.89
C THR A 64 11.07 12.98 8.34
N ASN A 65 12.02 13.52 7.58
CA ASN A 65 11.82 14.75 6.81
C ASN A 65 11.46 14.39 5.37
N VAL A 66 10.29 14.81 4.94
CA VAL A 66 9.75 14.45 3.63
C VAL A 66 9.59 15.69 2.76
N PHE A 67 10.09 15.60 1.54
CA PHE A 67 9.97 16.62 0.52
C PHE A 67 9.26 16.06 -0.69
N PHE A 68 8.31 16.79 -1.21
CA PHE A 68 7.50 16.39 -2.37
C PHE A 68 7.73 17.39 -3.52
N ARG A 69 8.04 16.87 -4.69
CA ARG A 69 8.19 17.66 -5.91
C ARG A 69 7.81 16.84 -7.15
N GLY A 70 6.83 17.32 -7.89
CA GLY A 70 6.33 16.62 -9.08
C GLY A 70 5.74 15.26 -8.72
N ASN A 71 6.32 14.19 -9.24
CA ASN A 71 5.94 12.81 -8.92
C ASN A 71 6.93 12.10 -7.98
N SER A 72 7.79 12.87 -7.34
CA SER A 72 8.90 12.36 -6.53
C SER A 72 8.76 12.79 -5.08
N ILE A 73 8.86 11.82 -4.19
CA ILE A 73 8.85 11.98 -2.73
C ILE A 73 10.27 11.68 -2.24
N THR A 74 10.93 12.64 -1.63
CA THR A 74 12.24 12.45 -1.03
C THR A 74 12.10 12.37 0.48
N CYS A 75 12.55 11.27 1.06
CA CYS A 75 12.51 11.00 2.49
C CYS A 75 13.92 11.01 3.07
N LYS A 76 14.12 11.79 4.14
CA LYS A 76 15.38 11.87 4.88
C LYS A 76 15.17 11.51 6.34
N GLY A 77 16.06 10.71 6.90
CA GLY A 77 16.01 10.29 8.30
C GLY A 77 17.01 9.20 8.63
N THR A 78 16.79 8.53 9.76
CA THR A 78 17.58 7.33 10.09
C THR A 78 17.21 6.18 9.16
N PRO A 79 18.11 5.20 8.91
CA PRO A 79 17.79 4.05 8.07
C PRO A 79 16.54 3.29 8.50
N GLU A 80 16.32 3.15 9.81
CA GLU A 80 15.14 2.49 10.38
C GLU A 80 13.86 3.28 10.07
N ASN A 81 13.86 4.58 10.30
CA ASN A 81 12.71 5.45 10.06
C ASN A 81 12.37 5.51 8.56
N ILE A 82 13.38 5.57 7.70
CA ILE A 82 13.20 5.52 6.24
C ILE A 82 12.58 4.16 5.82
N SER A 83 13.03 3.07 6.43
CA SER A 83 12.46 1.74 6.16
C SER A 83 10.97 1.69 6.51
N ILE A 84 10.59 2.21 7.67
CA ILE A 84 9.18 2.31 8.10
C ILE A 84 8.39 3.18 7.13
N PHE A 85 8.91 4.32 6.73
CA PHE A 85 8.28 5.22 5.76
C PHE A 85 8.06 4.53 4.40
N CYS A 86 9.07 3.86 3.86
CA CYS A 86 8.97 3.13 2.59
C CYS A 86 7.93 2.01 2.65
N LYS A 87 7.89 1.25 3.75
CA LYS A 87 6.89 0.20 3.96
C LYS A 87 5.48 0.79 4.05
N ALA A 88 5.32 1.93 4.73
CA ALA A 88 4.05 2.64 4.81
C ALA A 88 3.56 3.11 3.42
N ILE A 89 4.44 3.67 2.60
CA ILE A 89 4.10 4.06 1.23
C ILE A 89 3.70 2.84 0.39
N LYS A 90 4.42 1.74 0.50
CA LYS A 90 4.04 0.48 -0.18
C LYS A 90 2.66 -0.01 0.24
N PHE A 91 2.36 0.05 1.53
CA PHE A 91 1.04 -0.30 2.06
C PHE A 91 -0.07 0.57 1.47
N LEU A 92 0.12 1.90 1.47
CA LEU A 92 -0.84 2.85 0.91
C LEU A 92 -1.02 2.65 -0.60
N THR A 93 0.06 2.37 -1.33
CA THR A 93 0.01 2.04 -2.75
C THR A 93 -0.82 0.78 -3.00
N SER A 94 -0.57 -0.29 -2.25
CA SER A 94 -1.35 -1.53 -2.34
C SER A 94 -2.82 -1.30 -2.04
N LYS A 95 -3.13 -0.52 -1.01
CA LYS A 95 -4.51 -0.18 -0.69
C LYS A 95 -5.18 0.60 -1.81
N TYR A 96 -4.51 1.60 -2.36
CA TYR A 96 -5.04 2.38 -3.48
C TYR A 96 -5.34 1.50 -4.71
N LEU A 97 -4.46 0.57 -5.03
CA LEU A 97 -4.67 -0.37 -6.15
C LEU A 97 -5.89 -1.27 -5.96
N LEU A 98 -6.29 -1.52 -4.71
CA LEU A 98 -7.46 -2.34 -4.40
C LEU A 98 -8.76 -1.53 -4.30
N THR A 99 -8.71 -0.33 -3.74
CA THR A 99 -9.90 0.44 -3.36
C THR A 99 -10.04 1.77 -4.08
N ASN A 100 -8.99 2.25 -4.73
CA ASN A 100 -8.85 3.58 -5.32
C ASN A 100 -9.05 4.74 -4.33
N ILE A 101 -9.03 4.48 -3.03
CA ILE A 101 -9.26 5.46 -1.96
C ILE A 101 -8.23 5.25 -0.85
N ILE A 102 -7.70 6.36 -0.32
CA ILE A 102 -6.88 6.40 0.89
C ILE A 102 -7.57 7.31 1.89
N GLU A 103 -7.83 6.77 3.07
CA GLU A 103 -8.46 7.49 4.18
C GLU A 103 -7.40 7.88 5.21
N LYS A 104 -7.72 8.85 6.10
CA LYS A 104 -6.78 9.31 7.14
C LYS A 104 -6.33 8.20 8.08
N GLU A 105 -7.23 7.28 8.38
CA GLU A 105 -6.98 6.12 9.25
C GLU A 105 -5.97 5.16 8.63
N ASP A 106 -5.90 5.10 7.32
CA ASP A 106 -4.96 4.25 6.61
C ASP A 106 -3.52 4.71 6.77
N ILE A 107 -3.31 6.02 6.92
CA ILE A 107 -1.99 6.60 7.20
C ILE A 107 -1.47 6.09 8.55
N ILE A 108 -2.30 6.13 9.57
CA ILE A 108 -1.95 5.63 10.91
C ILE A 108 -1.73 4.11 10.87
N LEU A 109 -2.61 3.39 10.18
CA LEU A 109 -2.54 1.94 10.06
C LEU A 109 -1.28 1.48 9.32
N SER A 110 -0.86 2.23 8.29
CA SER A 110 0.34 1.91 7.51
C SER A 110 1.61 1.91 8.34
N VAL A 111 1.68 2.75 9.37
CA VAL A 111 2.82 2.80 10.30
C VAL A 111 2.70 1.73 11.38
N LYS A 112 1.53 1.57 11.98
CA LYS A 112 1.31 0.57 13.05
C LYS A 112 1.60 -0.86 12.60
N LYS A 113 1.13 -1.26 11.43
CA LYS A 113 1.36 -2.61 10.89
C LYS A 113 2.83 -2.92 10.61
N ASN A 114 3.63 -1.91 10.33
CA ASN A 114 5.06 -2.09 10.12
C ASN A 114 5.84 -2.38 11.41
N ILE A 115 5.25 -2.06 12.56
CA ILE A 115 5.85 -2.33 13.87
C ILE A 115 5.56 -3.78 14.31
N GLU A 116 4.46 -4.37 13.86
CA GLU A 116 3.98 -5.67 14.37
C GLU A 116 4.50 -6.91 13.64
N SER A 117 4.88 -6.91 12.40
CA SER A 117 5.67 -7.94 11.70
C SER A 117 5.64 -7.83 10.17
N GLU A 118 6.68 -8.32 9.53
CA GLU A 118 6.82 -8.31 8.06
C GLU A 118 5.85 -9.25 7.34
N GLU A 119 5.33 -10.27 8.01
CA GLU A 119 4.46 -11.28 7.40
C GLU A 119 2.97 -10.90 7.37
N SER A 120 2.54 -9.98 8.22
CA SER A 120 1.12 -9.65 8.36
C SER A 120 0.58 -8.73 7.25
N ASN A 121 1.44 -7.98 6.58
CA ASN A 121 1.01 -6.96 5.62
C ASN A 121 0.36 -7.51 4.34
N VAL A 122 0.81 -8.67 3.88
CA VAL A 122 0.25 -9.29 2.66
C VAL A 122 -1.06 -10.04 2.95
N LYS A 123 -1.20 -10.59 4.16
CA LYS A 123 -2.40 -11.35 4.54
C LYS A 123 -3.62 -10.48 4.78
N SER A 124 -3.44 -9.23 5.21
CA SER A 124 -4.57 -8.35 5.56
C SER A 124 -5.39 -7.90 4.37
N PHE A 125 -4.80 -7.83 3.18
CA PHE A 125 -5.53 -7.46 1.96
C PHE A 125 -6.34 -8.60 1.33
N LYS A 126 -6.14 -9.83 1.77
CA LYS A 126 -6.90 -10.97 1.24
C LYS A 126 -8.37 -10.94 1.65
N GLN A 127 -8.72 -10.14 2.64
CA GLN A 127 -10.09 -10.03 3.12
C GLN A 127 -10.72 -8.71 2.70
N LEU A 128 -11.04 -8.64 1.43
CA LEU A 128 -11.72 -7.52 0.80
C LEU A 128 -13.17 -7.87 0.49
N ILE A 129 -14.10 -7.04 0.92
CA ILE A 129 -15.48 -7.07 0.44
C ILE A 129 -15.68 -5.91 -0.52
N LYS A 130 -16.04 -6.21 -1.75
CA LYS A 130 -16.43 -5.22 -2.74
C LYS A 130 -17.95 -5.06 -2.73
N THR A 131 -18.40 -3.84 -2.50
CA THR A 131 -19.79 -3.45 -2.71
C THR A 131 -19.88 -2.55 -3.96
N PRO A 132 -21.09 -2.34 -4.54
CA PRO A 132 -21.23 -1.43 -5.70
C PRO A 132 -20.73 -0.01 -5.45
N ARG A 133 -20.66 0.44 -4.22
CA ARG A 133 -20.28 1.81 -3.84
C ARG A 133 -18.90 1.91 -3.20
N LYS A 134 -18.44 0.87 -2.50
CA LYS A 134 -17.24 0.93 -1.68
C LYS A 134 -16.59 -0.43 -1.52
N SER A 135 -15.27 -0.45 -1.48
CA SER A 135 -14.51 -1.63 -1.08
C SER A 135 -14.14 -1.52 0.40
N VAL A 136 -14.40 -2.58 1.15
CA VAL A 136 -14.12 -2.63 2.59
C VAL A 136 -12.95 -3.56 2.86
N ILE A 137 -11.96 -3.05 3.58
CA ILE A 137 -10.77 -3.80 4.01
C ILE A 137 -10.76 -3.89 5.53
N ALA A 138 -10.42 -5.07 6.03
CA ALA A 138 -10.22 -5.26 7.46
C ALA A 138 -9.04 -4.43 7.98
N ARG A 139 -9.29 -3.63 9.03
CA ARG A 139 -8.29 -2.77 9.67
C ARG A 139 -7.80 -3.32 11.01
N SER A 140 -8.44 -4.37 11.52
CA SER A 140 -8.07 -5.07 12.75
C SER A 140 -8.27 -6.57 12.60
N GLU A 141 -7.68 -7.38 13.48
CA GLU A 141 -7.90 -8.83 13.49
C GLU A 141 -9.39 -9.19 13.65
N LYS A 142 -10.09 -8.53 14.55
CA LYS A 142 -11.54 -8.75 14.76
C LYS A 142 -12.36 -8.47 13.51
N GLN A 143 -12.03 -7.41 12.77
CA GLN A 143 -12.68 -7.11 11.49
C GLN A 143 -12.32 -8.14 10.43
N SER A 144 -11.08 -8.63 10.44
CA SER A 144 -10.62 -9.69 9.54
C SER A 144 -11.41 -10.97 9.76
N ASP A 145 -11.58 -11.39 11.00
CA ASP A 145 -12.36 -12.58 11.37
C ASP A 145 -13.84 -12.41 11.00
N TYR A 146 -14.41 -11.23 11.22
CA TYR A 146 -15.79 -10.92 10.83
C TYR A 146 -15.98 -11.00 9.32
N ILE A 147 -15.09 -10.42 8.53
CA ILE A 147 -15.12 -10.50 7.06
C ILE A 147 -14.96 -11.94 6.57
N LYS A 148 -14.11 -12.72 7.21
CA LYS A 148 -13.96 -14.14 6.92
C LYS A 148 -15.25 -14.91 7.18
N SER A 149 -15.89 -14.66 8.32
CA SER A 149 -17.19 -15.25 8.65
C SER A 149 -18.29 -14.88 7.65
N LEU A 150 -18.30 -13.64 7.16
CA LEU A 150 -19.26 -13.19 6.12
C LEU A 150 -19.06 -13.91 4.78
N LYS A 151 -17.82 -14.27 4.44
CA LYS A 151 -17.52 -15.01 3.20
C LYS A 151 -17.83 -16.51 3.29
N GLU A 152 -17.70 -17.07 4.48
CA GLU A 152 -17.90 -18.50 4.73
C GLU A 152 -19.35 -18.87 5.04
N ASN A 153 -20.15 -17.91 5.49
CA ASN A 153 -21.55 -18.10 5.87
C ASN A 153 -22.46 -17.14 5.11
N ASP A 154 -23.63 -17.63 4.70
CA ASP A 154 -24.60 -16.81 3.98
C ASP A 154 -25.26 -15.76 4.89
N ILE A 155 -25.35 -16.03 6.18
CA ILE A 155 -25.94 -15.15 7.19
C ILE A 155 -25.01 -15.13 8.41
N VAL A 156 -24.61 -13.92 8.81
CA VAL A 156 -23.87 -13.67 10.05
C VAL A 156 -24.67 -12.70 10.91
N LEU A 157 -25.08 -13.16 12.03
CA LEU A 157 -25.81 -12.40 13.04
C LEU A 157 -24.90 -12.01 14.20
#